data_60d1698ac0d1110f2116bed44bbe530b
#
_entry.id   60d1698ac0d1110f2116bed44bbe530b
#
_cell.length_a   1.000
_cell.length_b   1.000
_cell.length_c   1.000
_cell.angle_alpha   90.00
_cell.angle_beta   90.00
_cell.angle_gamma   90.00
#
_symmetry.space_group_name_H-M   'P 1'
#
loop_
_entity.id
_entity.type
_entity.pdbx_description
1 polymer ?
#
loop_
_entity_poly.entity_id
_entity_poly.type
_entity_poly.pdbx_seq_one_letter_code
_entity_poly.pdbx_strand_id
1 'polypeptide(L)'
;MYFNQSQTDWRLSQCCQFHDPKLAKRYNFGTTTKTYALKDGGKERVQSKAIENCKKLVDILSTYFTKQPKNLRCFRISSELFPCYTLEFTEPWYEEIMPEISKLLKQAGDIAKEHEIRLSVHPGQYTVLASNNPQVVENSIKDLEYHALYGILMDIPAPDFAMNIHLQGLYGGKHIDGIKRFATHFEYLSEYSKQCLTVENEDKPNGYDIEHTLELAQRIPIRTCLDIHHYACHRMRSSEKAINSSGKEVNRKIRDEVRHISVNDDFFKEAVKTWGNIRPLFHKSQSFPSDNEDYWMKPNAHSDMYYDEELMSLAIPMLEYADFEVEAKNKEVA
;
A
#
# COMPACT_ATOMS: atom_id res chain seq x y z
N MET A 1 -15.55 0.69 14.77
CA MET A 1 -15.36 0.13 13.42
C MET A 1 -16.24 0.87 12.44
N TYR A 2 -15.62 1.54 11.47
CA TYR A 2 -16.32 2.32 10.45
C TYR A 2 -16.54 1.53 9.16
N PHE A 3 -15.69 0.50 8.91
CA PHE A 3 -15.70 -0.30 7.68
C PHE A 3 -15.97 -1.76 8.01
N ASN A 4 -17.26 -2.15 7.99
CA ASN A 4 -17.70 -3.49 8.33
C ASN A 4 -17.97 -4.32 7.06
N GLN A 5 -17.71 -5.63 7.10
CA GLN A 5 -18.03 -6.56 6.00
C GLN A 5 -19.50 -6.55 5.58
N SER A 6 -20.43 -6.26 6.49
CA SER A 6 -21.85 -6.19 6.16
C SER A 6 -22.24 -4.94 5.36
N GLN A 7 -21.33 -4.00 5.13
CA GLN A 7 -21.60 -2.85 4.29
C GLN A 7 -21.61 -3.27 2.82
N THR A 8 -22.66 -2.90 2.12
CA THR A 8 -22.79 -3.11 0.66
C THR A 8 -22.07 -2.04 -0.17
N ASP A 9 -21.70 -0.92 0.49
CA ASP A 9 -20.99 0.18 -0.16
C ASP A 9 -19.53 -0.16 -0.35
N TRP A 10 -19.12 -0.36 -1.59
CA TRP A 10 -17.72 -0.56 -1.97
C TRP A 10 -16.98 0.77 -2.16
N ARG A 11 -15.65 0.74 -2.06
CA ARG A 11 -14.78 1.89 -2.32
C ARG A 11 -13.63 1.55 -3.25
N LEU A 12 -13.27 2.54 -4.07
CA LEU A 12 -12.00 2.56 -4.79
C LEU A 12 -11.10 3.61 -4.15
N SER A 13 -9.86 3.22 -3.84
CA SER A 13 -8.88 4.07 -3.18
C SER A 13 -7.97 4.74 -4.19
N GLN A 14 -7.74 6.03 -3.98
CA GLN A 14 -6.67 6.76 -4.66
C GLN A 14 -5.36 6.60 -3.88
N CYS A 15 -4.25 6.38 -4.60
CA CYS A 15 -2.94 6.13 -4.01
C CYS A 15 -2.04 7.38 -3.95
N CYS A 16 -1.70 7.80 -2.76
CA CYS A 16 -0.60 8.67 -2.34
C CYS A 16 -0.51 10.07 -2.94
N GLN A 17 -0.64 10.22 -4.25
CA GLN A 17 -0.35 11.46 -4.97
C GLN A 17 -1.42 11.75 -6.02
N PHE A 18 -1.47 13.01 -6.43
CA PHE A 18 -2.29 13.47 -7.53
C PHE A 18 -1.40 13.69 -8.75
N HIS A 19 -1.89 13.34 -9.93
CA HIS A 19 -1.19 13.51 -11.20
C HIS A 19 -1.65 14.76 -11.97
N ASP A 20 -2.91 15.17 -11.84
CA ASP A 20 -3.35 16.46 -12.37
C ASP A 20 -2.48 17.60 -11.81
N PRO A 21 -1.91 18.46 -12.65
CA PRO A 21 -0.94 19.47 -12.20
C PRO A 21 -1.47 20.46 -11.15
N LYS A 22 -2.78 20.78 -11.18
CA LYS A 22 -3.39 21.71 -10.22
C LYS A 22 -3.59 21.02 -8.87
N LEU A 23 -4.08 19.77 -8.89
CA LEU A 23 -4.26 18.97 -7.67
C LEU A 23 -2.90 18.60 -7.08
N ALA A 24 -1.94 18.18 -7.90
CA ALA A 24 -0.58 17.85 -7.46
C ALA A 24 0.11 19.03 -6.76
N LYS A 25 0.02 20.23 -7.34
CA LYS A 25 0.58 21.45 -6.71
C LYS A 25 -0.06 21.73 -5.36
N ARG A 26 -1.35 21.48 -5.20
CA ARG A 26 -2.09 21.77 -3.97
C ARG A 26 -1.89 20.70 -2.92
N TYR A 27 -1.93 19.43 -3.30
CA TYR A 27 -2.14 18.31 -2.37
C TYR A 27 -0.93 17.40 -2.17
N ASN A 28 -0.02 17.27 -3.17
CA ASN A 28 1.11 16.36 -3.00
C ASN A 28 2.03 16.81 -1.87
N PHE A 29 2.44 15.86 -1.05
CA PHE A 29 3.34 16.13 0.07
C PHE A 29 4.73 16.53 -0.42
N GLY A 30 5.35 17.41 0.34
CA GLY A 30 6.73 17.77 0.11
C GLY A 30 7.65 16.89 0.93
N THR A 31 8.80 16.52 0.37
CA THR A 31 9.80 15.72 1.07
C THR A 31 11.14 16.42 1.17
N THR A 32 12.03 15.87 1.99
CA THR A 32 13.45 16.21 2.03
C THR A 32 14.27 14.96 2.32
N THR A 33 15.52 14.94 1.86
CA THR A 33 16.40 13.79 2.08
C THR A 33 17.30 14.00 3.29
N LYS A 34 17.88 12.90 3.82
CA LYS A 34 18.89 12.95 4.89
C LYS A 34 20.00 13.95 4.59
N THR A 35 20.49 14.01 3.35
CA THR A 35 21.54 14.93 2.92
C THR A 35 21.15 16.38 3.10
N TYR A 36 19.88 16.75 2.83
CA TYR A 36 19.40 18.11 3.02
C TYR A 36 19.06 18.41 4.48
N ALA A 37 18.60 17.43 5.24
CA ALA A 37 18.36 17.55 6.68
C ALA A 37 19.64 17.83 7.48
N LEU A 38 20.80 17.33 7.01
CA LEU A 38 22.11 17.55 7.64
C LEU A 38 22.78 18.88 7.27
N LYS A 39 22.18 19.71 6.39
CA LYS A 39 22.70 21.03 6.04
C LYS A 39 22.16 22.12 6.96
N ASP A 40 22.77 23.30 6.90
CA ASP A 40 22.25 24.50 7.59
C ASP A 40 20.78 24.74 7.23
N GLY A 41 19.95 25.03 8.23
CA GLY A 41 18.50 25.15 8.09
C GLY A 41 17.77 23.82 7.85
N GLY A 42 18.44 22.67 8.08
CA GLY A 42 17.86 21.33 7.87
C GLY A 42 16.72 21.03 8.84
N LYS A 43 16.85 21.44 10.11
CA LYS A 43 15.80 21.29 11.13
C LYS A 43 14.51 22.02 10.71
N GLU A 44 14.64 23.31 10.42
CA GLU A 44 13.51 24.16 10.02
C GLU A 44 12.84 23.64 8.75
N ARG A 45 13.62 23.10 7.82
CA ARG A 45 13.10 22.49 6.59
C ARG A 45 12.30 21.23 6.88
N VAL A 46 12.80 20.34 7.72
CA VAL A 46 12.10 19.09 8.11
C VAL A 46 10.81 19.44 8.84
N GLN A 47 10.87 20.30 9.85
CA GLN A 47 9.71 20.71 10.64
C GLN A 47 8.65 21.41 9.79
N SER A 48 9.05 22.36 8.96
CA SER A 48 8.14 23.08 8.06
C SER A 48 7.45 22.13 7.07
N LYS A 49 8.18 21.17 6.50
CA LYS A 49 7.60 20.17 5.58
C LYS A 49 6.60 19.26 6.29
N ALA A 50 6.92 18.77 7.48
CA ALA A 50 6.02 17.93 8.26
C ALA A 50 4.70 18.66 8.58
N ILE A 51 4.78 19.91 9.06
CA ILE A 51 3.59 20.72 9.35
C ILE A 51 2.80 21.03 8.07
N GLU A 52 3.48 21.40 6.96
CA GLU A 52 2.85 21.65 5.67
C GLU A 52 2.10 20.41 5.16
N ASN A 53 2.72 19.23 5.25
CA ASN A 53 2.11 17.96 4.83
C ASN A 53 0.87 17.61 5.66
N CYS A 54 0.90 17.84 6.98
CA CYS A 54 -0.27 17.67 7.83
C CYS A 54 -1.41 18.63 7.45
N LYS A 55 -1.10 19.91 7.16
CA LYS A 55 -2.07 20.89 6.66
C LYS A 55 -2.66 20.46 5.31
N LYS A 56 -1.82 19.95 4.42
CA LYS A 56 -2.28 19.39 3.14
C LYS A 56 -3.19 18.18 3.33
N LEU A 57 -2.88 17.27 4.26
CA LEU A 57 -3.76 16.14 4.55
C LEU A 57 -5.15 16.61 5.01
N VAL A 58 -5.22 17.58 5.91
CA VAL A 58 -6.49 18.21 6.32
C VAL A 58 -7.22 18.81 5.12
N ASP A 59 -6.51 19.55 4.25
CA ASP A 59 -7.10 20.16 3.03
C ASP A 59 -7.59 19.10 2.05
N ILE A 60 -6.82 18.03 1.79
CA ILE A 60 -7.22 16.91 0.94
C ILE A 60 -8.54 16.30 1.43
N LEU A 61 -8.61 15.94 2.72
CA LEU A 61 -9.79 15.28 3.27
C LEU A 61 -11.00 16.21 3.26
N SER A 62 -10.85 17.47 3.70
CA SER A 62 -11.96 18.43 3.83
C SER A 62 -12.45 19.03 2.51
N THR A 63 -11.61 19.14 1.48
CA THR A 63 -11.97 19.88 0.27
C THR A 63 -12.04 19.02 -1.00
N TYR A 64 -11.36 17.88 -1.02
CA TYR A 64 -11.39 16.94 -2.15
C TYR A 64 -12.28 15.73 -1.83
N PHE A 65 -11.94 14.93 -0.81
CA PHE A 65 -12.67 13.68 -0.53
C PHE A 65 -14.08 13.86 -0.02
N THR A 66 -14.37 14.92 0.75
CA THR A 66 -15.76 15.22 1.15
C THR A 66 -16.70 15.49 -0.02
N LYS A 67 -16.17 15.94 -1.17
CA LYS A 67 -16.93 16.21 -2.39
C LYS A 67 -17.06 15.00 -3.31
N GLN A 68 -16.28 13.95 -3.06
CA GLN A 68 -16.37 12.73 -3.84
C GLN A 68 -17.62 11.93 -3.46
N PRO A 69 -18.21 11.16 -4.39
CA PRO A 69 -19.21 10.16 -4.04
C PRO A 69 -18.62 9.15 -3.05
N LYS A 70 -19.47 8.53 -2.23
CA LYS A 70 -19.06 7.67 -1.11
C LYS A 70 -18.09 6.54 -1.54
N ASN A 71 -18.31 5.98 -2.70
CA ASN A 71 -17.48 4.91 -3.28
C ASN A 71 -16.08 5.35 -3.75
N LEU A 72 -15.78 6.66 -3.77
CA LEU A 72 -14.44 7.19 -4.03
C LEU A 72 -13.80 7.82 -2.77
N ARG A 73 -14.39 7.63 -1.59
CA ARG A 73 -13.85 8.11 -0.31
C ARG A 73 -12.92 7.08 0.31
N CYS A 74 -11.83 6.78 -0.38
CA CYS A 74 -10.75 5.96 0.12
C CYS A 74 -9.41 6.55 -0.35
N PHE A 75 -8.44 6.69 0.55
CA PHE A 75 -7.17 7.35 0.27
C PHE A 75 -6.00 6.68 0.96
N ARG A 76 -4.98 6.31 0.19
CA ARG A 76 -3.69 5.87 0.71
C ARG A 76 -2.79 7.07 0.96
N ILE A 77 -2.50 7.34 2.22
CA ILE A 77 -1.62 8.44 2.64
C ILE A 77 -0.17 8.10 2.25
N SER A 78 0.54 9.09 1.70
CA SER A 78 1.95 8.93 1.34
C SER A 78 2.84 8.79 2.58
N SER A 79 3.89 7.95 2.47
CA SER A 79 4.94 7.82 3.47
C SER A 79 5.77 9.10 3.71
N GLU A 80 5.56 10.14 2.89
CA GLU A 80 6.24 11.43 3.00
C GLU A 80 5.60 12.37 4.05
N LEU A 81 4.61 11.94 4.81
CA LEU A 81 3.88 12.79 5.76
C LEU A 81 4.85 13.46 6.76
N PHE A 82 5.79 12.70 7.31
CA PHE A 82 6.84 13.19 8.22
C PHE A 82 8.23 12.89 7.62
N PRO A 83 8.81 13.79 6.83
CA PRO A 83 10.11 13.57 6.19
C PRO A 83 11.22 13.27 7.20
N CYS A 84 12.04 12.27 6.94
CA CYS A 84 13.17 11.87 7.77
C CYS A 84 12.83 11.39 9.21
N TYR A 85 11.57 11.11 9.53
CA TYR A 85 11.12 10.79 10.90
C TYR A 85 11.88 9.64 11.55
N THR A 86 12.22 8.60 10.79
CA THR A 86 12.92 7.39 11.30
C THR A 86 14.42 7.59 11.53
N LEU A 87 14.97 8.81 11.29
CA LEU A 87 16.37 9.13 11.52
C LEU A 87 16.54 9.67 12.96
N GLU A 88 17.34 9.00 13.78
CA GLU A 88 17.52 9.31 15.21
C GLU A 88 17.82 10.79 15.51
N PHE A 89 18.64 11.46 14.68
CA PHE A 89 18.97 12.87 14.90
C PHE A 89 17.80 13.84 14.67
N THR A 90 16.70 13.39 14.08
CA THR A 90 15.48 14.21 13.87
C THR A 90 14.45 14.06 14.98
N GLU A 91 14.62 13.10 15.87
CA GLU A 91 13.68 12.84 16.97
C GLU A 91 13.41 14.09 17.82
N PRO A 92 14.43 14.82 18.33
CA PRO A 92 14.18 16.06 19.10
C PRO A 92 13.48 17.15 18.29
N TRP A 93 13.65 17.15 16.97
CA TRP A 93 13.00 18.13 16.09
C TRP A 93 11.50 17.89 15.98
N TYR A 94 11.11 16.59 15.94
CA TYR A 94 9.72 16.20 15.93
C TYR A 94 9.03 16.41 17.27
N GLU A 95 9.73 16.18 18.39
CA GLU A 95 9.21 16.48 19.73
C GLU A 95 8.73 17.92 19.85
N GLU A 96 9.47 18.88 19.31
CA GLU A 96 9.13 20.31 19.36
C GLU A 96 7.84 20.67 18.61
N ILE A 97 7.56 19.99 17.48
CA ILE A 97 6.39 20.27 16.65
C ILE A 97 5.23 19.28 16.87
N MET A 98 5.43 18.24 17.67
CA MET A 98 4.43 17.20 17.91
C MET A 98 3.08 17.75 18.38
N PRO A 99 3.00 18.78 19.26
CA PRO A 99 1.69 19.36 19.62
C PRO A 99 0.92 19.93 18.43
N GLU A 100 1.59 20.62 17.47
CA GLU A 100 0.94 21.14 16.26
C GLU A 100 0.53 20.02 15.31
N ILE A 101 1.42 19.06 15.07
CA ILE A 101 1.15 17.89 14.22
C ILE A 101 -0.03 17.08 14.76
N SER A 102 -0.05 16.77 16.06
CA SER A 102 -1.13 16.01 16.70
C SER A 102 -2.48 16.68 16.54
N LYS A 103 -2.53 18.01 16.69
CA LYS A 103 -3.77 18.79 16.48
C LYS A 103 -4.27 18.68 15.04
N LEU A 104 -3.37 18.82 14.06
CA LEU A 104 -3.71 18.75 12.64
C LEU A 104 -4.17 17.33 12.26
N LEU A 105 -3.47 16.30 12.72
CA LEU A 105 -3.84 14.92 12.43
C LEU A 105 -5.14 14.50 13.13
N LYS A 106 -5.37 14.95 14.37
CA LYS A 106 -6.67 14.74 15.03
C LYS A 106 -7.81 15.36 14.20
N GLN A 107 -7.62 16.58 13.68
CA GLN A 107 -8.59 17.21 12.78
C GLN A 107 -8.80 16.38 11.49
N ALA A 108 -7.72 15.89 10.88
CA ALA A 108 -7.80 15.02 9.69
C ALA A 108 -8.61 13.74 9.98
N GLY A 109 -8.34 13.11 11.13
CA GLY A 109 -9.05 11.91 11.57
C GLY A 109 -10.54 12.15 11.86
N ASP A 110 -10.88 13.29 12.46
CA ASP A 110 -12.27 13.65 12.70
C ASP A 110 -13.05 13.84 11.38
N ILE A 111 -12.44 14.52 10.39
CA ILE A 111 -13.01 14.65 9.05
C ILE A 111 -13.19 13.28 8.40
N ALA A 112 -12.18 12.41 8.49
CA ALA A 112 -12.24 11.07 7.89
C ALA A 112 -13.38 10.24 8.50
N LYS A 113 -13.55 10.29 9.83
CA LYS A 113 -14.64 9.59 10.57
C LYS A 113 -16.00 10.15 10.20
N GLU A 114 -16.17 11.49 10.22
CA GLU A 114 -17.44 12.16 9.93
C GLU A 114 -17.95 11.87 8.51
N HIS A 115 -17.02 11.82 7.55
CA HIS A 115 -17.36 11.65 6.14
C HIS A 115 -17.12 10.22 5.61
N GLU A 116 -16.85 9.27 6.50
CA GLU A 116 -16.59 7.87 6.17
C GLU A 116 -15.50 7.71 5.08
N ILE A 117 -14.42 8.49 5.16
CA ILE A 117 -13.26 8.38 4.28
C ILE A 117 -12.34 7.30 4.83
N ARG A 118 -12.16 6.21 4.08
CA ARG A 118 -11.24 5.12 4.45
C ARG A 118 -9.80 5.55 4.19
N LEU A 119 -8.93 5.34 5.18
CA LEU A 119 -7.52 5.70 5.09
C LEU A 119 -6.64 4.44 5.20
N SER A 120 -5.54 4.44 4.46
CA SER A 120 -4.53 3.40 4.47
C SER A 120 -3.13 3.98 4.30
N VAL A 121 -2.12 3.17 4.53
CA VAL A 121 -0.71 3.46 4.25
C VAL A 121 -0.03 2.24 3.65
N HIS A 122 1.04 2.48 2.90
CA HIS A 122 1.86 1.42 2.34
C HIS A 122 3.34 1.74 2.53
N PRO A 123 3.97 1.26 3.63
CA PRO A 123 5.41 1.35 3.83
C PRO A 123 6.21 0.86 2.63
N GLY A 124 7.37 1.43 2.41
CA GLY A 124 8.16 1.18 1.21
C GLY A 124 8.74 -0.25 1.13
N GLN A 125 9.24 -0.60 -0.05
CA GLN A 125 9.81 -1.93 -0.35
C GLN A 125 11.00 -2.35 0.53
N TYR A 126 11.56 -1.46 1.34
CA TYR A 126 12.65 -1.76 2.26
C TYR A 126 12.18 -2.22 3.64
N THR A 127 10.86 -2.19 3.89
CA THR A 127 10.23 -2.69 5.11
C THR A 127 10.03 -4.20 5.01
N VAL A 128 10.99 -4.97 5.54
CA VAL A 128 11.07 -6.44 5.36
C VAL A 128 11.14 -7.14 6.71
N LEU A 129 9.99 -7.47 7.30
CA LEU A 129 9.94 -8.21 8.58
C LEU A 129 10.51 -9.63 8.48
N ALA A 130 10.44 -10.28 7.31
CA ALA A 130 11.02 -11.61 7.10
C ALA A 130 12.55 -11.58 6.88
N SER A 131 13.22 -10.43 7.09
CA SER A 131 14.66 -10.32 6.89
C SER A 131 15.46 -11.25 7.80
N ASN A 132 16.57 -11.77 7.29
CA ASN A 132 17.58 -12.47 8.06
C ASN A 132 18.68 -11.53 8.61
N ASN A 133 18.63 -10.24 8.28
CA ASN A 133 19.53 -9.21 8.79
C ASN A 133 18.85 -8.45 9.94
N PRO A 134 19.37 -8.51 11.18
CA PRO A 134 18.77 -7.86 12.34
C PRO A 134 18.58 -6.34 12.18
N GLN A 135 19.52 -5.66 11.50
CA GLN A 135 19.41 -4.21 11.28
C GLN A 135 18.26 -3.87 10.32
N VAL A 136 18.01 -4.71 9.32
CA VAL A 136 16.86 -4.53 8.41
C VAL A 136 15.56 -4.76 9.17
N VAL A 137 15.50 -5.73 10.07
CA VAL A 137 14.34 -5.99 10.93
C VAL A 137 14.05 -4.79 11.83
N GLU A 138 15.08 -4.28 12.52
CA GLU A 138 14.96 -3.11 13.40
C GLU A 138 14.44 -1.89 12.64
N ASN A 139 15.03 -1.60 11.47
CA ASN A 139 14.58 -0.50 10.61
C ASN A 139 13.14 -0.71 10.12
N SER A 140 12.76 -1.96 9.82
CA SER A 140 11.40 -2.29 9.39
C SER A 140 10.38 -2.07 10.52
N ILE A 141 10.72 -2.44 11.75
CA ILE A 141 9.88 -2.17 12.92
C ILE A 141 9.72 -0.66 13.11
N LYS A 142 10.81 0.12 13.09
CA LYS A 142 10.76 1.58 13.19
C LYS A 142 9.87 2.21 12.10
N ASP A 143 9.94 1.69 10.87
CA ASP A 143 9.14 2.18 9.75
C ASP A 143 7.65 1.83 9.91
N LEU A 144 7.34 0.64 10.42
CA LEU A 144 5.96 0.24 10.70
C LEU A 144 5.35 1.06 11.84
N GLU A 145 6.08 1.27 12.95
CA GLU A 145 5.61 2.11 14.06
C GLU A 145 5.45 3.57 13.63
N TYR A 146 6.30 4.05 12.74
CA TYR A 146 6.18 5.37 12.11
C TYR A 146 4.87 5.50 11.33
N HIS A 147 4.51 4.52 10.50
CA HIS A 147 3.26 4.57 9.74
C HIS A 147 2.02 4.37 10.63
N ALA A 148 2.13 3.54 11.66
CA ALA A 148 1.08 3.35 12.65
C ALA A 148 0.78 4.65 13.43
N LEU A 149 1.80 5.48 13.67
CA LEU A 149 1.65 6.78 14.33
C LEU A 149 0.66 7.69 13.60
N TYR A 150 0.51 7.59 12.27
CA TYR A 150 -0.49 8.36 11.52
C TYR A 150 -1.90 8.06 12.03
N GLY A 151 -2.26 6.78 12.09
CA GLY A 151 -3.58 6.37 12.55
C GLY A 151 -3.81 6.68 14.04
N ILE A 152 -2.78 6.53 14.88
CA ILE A 152 -2.83 6.87 16.31
C ILE A 152 -3.11 8.37 16.48
N LEU A 153 -2.37 9.25 15.82
CA LEU A 153 -2.55 10.70 15.93
C LEU A 153 -3.87 11.19 15.31
N MET A 154 -4.40 10.47 14.33
CA MET A 154 -5.72 10.70 13.75
C MET A 154 -6.86 10.13 14.60
N ASP A 155 -6.56 9.39 15.67
CA ASP A 155 -7.55 8.72 16.51
C ASP A 155 -8.48 7.79 15.68
N ILE A 156 -7.87 7.02 14.75
CA ILE A 156 -8.56 6.02 13.95
C ILE A 156 -8.37 4.66 14.62
N PRO A 157 -9.44 3.86 14.80
CA PRO A 157 -9.29 2.50 15.33
C PRO A 157 -8.35 1.67 14.45
N ALA A 158 -7.39 0.96 15.05
CA ALA A 158 -6.39 0.19 14.32
C ALA A 158 -6.97 -0.75 13.24
N PRO A 159 -8.09 -1.47 13.48
CA PRO A 159 -8.68 -2.32 12.46
C PRO A 159 -9.20 -1.58 11.22
N ASP A 160 -9.56 -0.29 11.35
CA ASP A 160 -10.07 0.55 10.25
C ASP A 160 -8.94 1.25 9.46
N PHE A 161 -7.68 1.17 9.95
CA PHE A 161 -6.49 1.76 9.33
C PHE A 161 -5.59 0.66 8.74
N ALA A 162 -5.69 0.40 7.45
CA ALA A 162 -4.88 -0.64 6.82
C ALA A 162 -3.45 -0.14 6.55
N MET A 163 -2.46 -0.89 7.06
CA MET A 163 -1.04 -0.67 6.81
C MET A 163 -0.51 -1.88 6.04
N ASN A 164 -0.30 -1.73 4.73
CA ASN A 164 0.02 -2.85 3.87
C ASN A 164 1.52 -2.96 3.58
N ILE A 165 2.08 -4.18 3.66
CA ILE A 165 3.43 -4.50 3.22
C ILE A 165 3.46 -5.80 2.44
N HIS A 166 4.46 -5.96 1.57
CA HIS A 166 4.70 -7.22 0.89
C HIS A 166 5.35 -8.26 1.81
N LEU A 167 4.97 -9.52 1.66
CA LEU A 167 5.70 -10.64 2.24
C LEU A 167 6.96 -10.88 1.40
N GLN A 168 8.11 -10.40 1.89
CA GLN A 168 9.40 -10.42 1.23
C GLN A 168 10.45 -11.19 2.06
N GLY A 169 11.70 -11.25 1.60
CA GLY A 169 12.82 -11.77 2.41
C GLY A 169 13.07 -13.27 2.25
N LEU A 170 12.90 -13.81 1.03
CA LEU A 170 13.17 -15.23 0.74
C LEU A 170 14.66 -15.58 0.87
N TYR A 171 15.56 -14.70 0.42
CA TYR A 171 17.04 -14.86 0.49
C TYR A 171 17.57 -16.21 -0.04
N GLY A 172 16.93 -16.75 -1.08
CA GLY A 172 17.30 -18.05 -1.66
C GLY A 172 16.93 -19.27 -0.81
N GLY A 173 16.25 -19.07 0.32
CA GLY A 173 15.75 -20.13 1.20
C GLY A 173 14.38 -20.67 0.79
N LYS A 174 13.79 -21.42 1.70
CA LYS A 174 12.39 -21.90 1.54
C LYS A 174 11.42 -20.82 2.01
N HIS A 175 10.24 -20.72 1.39
CA HIS A 175 9.17 -19.78 1.77
C HIS A 175 8.79 -19.92 3.25
N ILE A 176 8.70 -21.14 3.75
CA ILE A 176 8.38 -21.42 5.16
C ILE A 176 9.36 -20.77 6.15
N ASP A 177 10.65 -20.62 5.78
CA ASP A 177 11.64 -20.04 6.67
C ASP A 177 11.43 -18.51 6.80
N GLY A 178 11.04 -17.85 5.70
CA GLY A 178 10.67 -16.44 5.73
C GLY A 178 9.36 -16.19 6.48
N ILE A 179 8.36 -17.06 6.29
CA ILE A 179 7.10 -17.02 7.04
C ILE A 179 7.36 -17.12 8.55
N LYS A 180 8.22 -18.03 8.98
CA LYS A 180 8.61 -18.18 10.40
C LYS A 180 9.32 -16.93 10.92
N ARG A 181 10.27 -16.36 10.16
CA ARG A 181 10.95 -15.12 10.56
C ARG A 181 9.96 -13.97 10.70
N PHE A 182 9.07 -13.78 9.71
CA PHE A 182 8.03 -12.77 9.78
C PHE A 182 7.18 -12.93 11.04
N ALA A 183 6.67 -14.13 11.31
CA ALA A 183 5.86 -14.42 12.48
C ALA A 183 6.62 -14.11 13.80
N THR A 184 7.92 -14.43 13.87
CA THR A 184 8.74 -14.09 15.03
C THR A 184 8.88 -12.58 15.21
N HIS A 185 9.18 -11.84 14.14
CA HIS A 185 9.43 -10.41 14.24
C HIS A 185 8.13 -9.59 14.37
N PHE A 186 7.00 -10.12 13.94
CA PHE A 186 5.67 -9.54 14.16
C PHE A 186 5.39 -9.31 15.66
N GLU A 187 5.90 -10.18 16.53
CA GLU A 187 5.71 -10.04 17.99
C GLU A 187 6.37 -8.80 18.59
N TYR A 188 7.36 -8.22 17.92
CA TYR A 188 8.02 -6.98 18.37
C TYR A 188 7.23 -5.71 18.05
N LEU A 189 6.17 -5.80 17.26
CA LEU A 189 5.32 -4.65 16.93
C LEU A 189 4.40 -4.27 18.09
N SER A 190 4.04 -2.99 18.16
CA SER A 190 3.00 -2.52 19.07
C SER A 190 1.64 -3.16 18.74
N GLU A 191 0.73 -3.20 19.70
CA GLU A 191 -0.60 -3.76 19.50
C GLU A 191 -1.39 -3.01 18.41
N TYR A 192 -1.20 -1.68 18.31
CA TYR A 192 -1.80 -0.90 17.25
C TYR A 192 -1.26 -1.31 15.87
N SER A 193 0.07 -1.42 15.72
CA SER A 193 0.73 -1.87 14.49
C SER A 193 0.28 -3.28 14.08
N LYS A 194 0.24 -4.24 15.02
CA LYS A 194 -0.25 -5.60 14.76
C LYS A 194 -1.66 -5.61 14.20
N GLN A 195 -2.56 -4.79 14.76
CA GLN A 195 -3.96 -4.75 14.36
C GLN A 195 -4.20 -4.03 13.03
N CYS A 196 -3.38 -3.10 12.62
CA CYS A 196 -3.53 -2.43 11.33
C CYS A 196 -2.73 -3.09 10.19
N LEU A 197 -1.75 -3.95 10.52
CA LEU A 197 -0.88 -4.56 9.51
C LEU A 197 -1.65 -5.55 8.61
N THR A 198 -1.38 -5.44 7.31
CA THR A 198 -1.82 -6.37 6.27
C THR A 198 -0.64 -6.83 5.45
N VAL A 199 -0.69 -8.04 4.93
CA VAL A 199 0.39 -8.62 4.13
C VAL A 199 -0.10 -8.95 2.72
N GLU A 200 0.67 -8.51 1.73
CA GLU A 200 0.36 -8.61 0.32
C GLU A 200 1.20 -9.69 -0.38
N ASN A 201 0.60 -10.38 -1.34
CA ASN A 201 1.29 -11.31 -2.22
C ASN A 201 2.20 -10.57 -3.22
N GLU A 202 3.33 -11.20 -3.58
CA GLU A 202 4.33 -10.63 -4.49
C GLU A 202 4.03 -10.97 -5.97
N ASP A 203 4.53 -10.11 -6.85
CA ASP A 203 4.45 -10.23 -8.30
C ASP A 203 5.50 -11.17 -8.93
N LYS A 204 6.54 -11.54 -8.17
CA LYS A 204 7.68 -12.31 -8.67
C LYS A 204 7.38 -13.81 -8.69
N PRO A 205 7.68 -14.55 -9.78
CA PRO A 205 7.39 -16.00 -9.90
C PRO A 205 7.99 -16.88 -8.80
N ASN A 206 9.07 -16.45 -8.17
CA ASN A 206 9.71 -17.17 -7.06
C ASN A 206 9.50 -16.46 -5.71
N GLY A 207 8.69 -15.39 -5.67
CA GLY A 207 8.34 -14.66 -4.45
C GLY A 207 7.24 -15.37 -3.65
N TYR A 208 6.67 -14.64 -2.73
CA TYR A 208 5.54 -15.13 -1.92
C TYR A 208 4.23 -14.83 -2.63
N ASP A 209 3.50 -15.85 -3.00
CA ASP A 209 2.15 -15.73 -3.56
C ASP A 209 1.07 -15.65 -2.48
N ILE A 210 -0.19 -15.67 -2.90
CA ILE A 210 -1.35 -15.58 -2.01
C ILE A 210 -1.42 -16.74 -1.02
N GLU A 211 -1.06 -17.95 -1.44
CA GLU A 211 -1.09 -19.14 -0.59
C GLU A 211 -0.09 -19.00 0.57
N HIS A 212 1.06 -18.37 0.33
CA HIS A 212 2.06 -18.09 1.37
C HIS A 212 1.59 -17.01 2.38
N THR A 213 0.88 -15.98 1.90
CA THR A 213 0.30 -14.98 2.81
C THR A 213 -0.82 -15.57 3.66
N LEU A 214 -1.61 -16.47 3.09
CA LEU A 214 -2.62 -17.24 3.83
C LEU A 214 -1.98 -18.23 4.84
N GLU A 215 -0.87 -18.87 4.48
CA GLU A 215 -0.11 -19.69 5.44
C GLU A 215 0.42 -18.86 6.62
N LEU A 216 0.88 -17.63 6.38
CA LEU A 216 1.26 -16.72 7.45
C LEU A 216 0.06 -16.37 8.34
N ALA A 217 -1.11 -16.07 7.75
CA ALA A 217 -2.34 -15.75 8.48
C ALA A 217 -2.89 -16.91 9.34
N GLN A 218 -2.52 -18.16 9.03
CA GLN A 218 -2.79 -19.31 9.90
C GLN A 218 -1.90 -19.37 11.13
N ARG A 219 -0.78 -18.67 11.14
CA ARG A 219 0.22 -18.69 12.22
C ARG A 219 0.12 -17.51 13.17
N ILE A 220 -0.24 -16.36 12.67
CA ILE A 220 -0.37 -15.11 13.43
C ILE A 220 -1.66 -14.38 13.01
N PRO A 221 -2.22 -13.51 13.88
CA PRO A 221 -3.44 -12.77 13.58
C PRO A 221 -3.15 -11.60 12.62
N ILE A 222 -2.86 -11.91 11.37
CA ILE A 222 -2.59 -10.91 10.32
C ILE A 222 -3.62 -11.03 9.19
N ARG A 223 -3.94 -9.91 8.56
CA ARG A 223 -4.85 -9.84 7.43
C ARG A 223 -4.09 -9.95 6.11
N THR A 224 -4.67 -10.65 5.15
CA THR A 224 -4.09 -10.80 3.82
C THR A 224 -4.67 -9.74 2.88
N CYS A 225 -3.82 -8.95 2.25
CA CYS A 225 -4.17 -8.10 1.12
C CYS A 225 -3.95 -8.88 -0.17
N LEU A 226 -5.02 -9.14 -0.93
CA LEU A 226 -4.93 -9.75 -2.25
C LEU A 226 -4.67 -8.66 -3.28
N ASP A 227 -3.48 -8.67 -3.91
CA ASP A 227 -3.27 -7.96 -5.16
C ASP A 227 -3.52 -8.90 -6.34
N ILE A 228 -4.57 -8.58 -7.12
CA ILE A 228 -5.00 -9.37 -8.27
C ILE A 228 -3.96 -9.34 -9.39
N HIS A 229 -3.28 -8.22 -9.58
CA HIS A 229 -2.24 -8.09 -10.59
C HIS A 229 -0.99 -8.88 -10.22
N HIS A 230 -0.56 -8.81 -8.96
CA HIS A 230 0.57 -9.61 -8.47
C HIS A 230 0.29 -11.11 -8.55
N TYR A 231 -0.94 -11.53 -8.20
CA TYR A 231 -1.39 -12.93 -8.39
C TYR A 231 -1.21 -13.38 -9.83
N ALA A 232 -1.62 -12.54 -10.77
CA ALA A 232 -1.45 -12.81 -12.19
C ALA A 232 0.03 -12.87 -12.61
N CYS A 233 0.81 -11.88 -12.21
CA CYS A 233 2.24 -11.80 -12.53
C CYS A 233 3.01 -13.00 -11.97
N HIS A 234 2.73 -13.40 -10.74
CA HIS A 234 3.34 -14.56 -10.11
C HIS A 234 3.12 -15.87 -10.91
N ARG A 235 1.99 -15.99 -11.59
CA ARG A 235 1.61 -17.17 -12.38
C ARG A 235 2.06 -17.13 -13.85
N MET A 236 2.64 -16.04 -14.32
CA MET A 236 3.20 -15.96 -15.68
C MET A 236 4.41 -16.90 -15.84
N ARG A 237 4.20 -18.05 -16.46
CA ARG A 237 5.23 -19.08 -16.69
C ARG A 237 5.63 -19.21 -18.17
N SER A 238 4.69 -18.99 -19.07
CA SER A 238 4.92 -19.10 -20.52
C SER A 238 5.57 -17.85 -21.07
N SER A 239 6.38 -18.02 -22.13
CA SER A 239 6.96 -16.93 -22.88
C SER A 239 7.12 -17.33 -24.34
N GLU A 240 7.06 -16.35 -25.23
CA GLU A 240 7.36 -16.51 -26.64
C GLU A 240 8.54 -15.62 -27.05
N LYS A 241 9.22 -15.97 -28.14
CA LYS A 241 10.26 -15.14 -28.74
C LYS A 241 9.62 -13.99 -29.51
N ALA A 242 10.09 -12.77 -29.27
CA ALA A 242 9.67 -11.56 -29.99
C ALA A 242 10.88 -10.68 -30.31
N ILE A 243 10.75 -9.82 -31.32
CA ILE A 243 11.78 -8.82 -31.65
C ILE A 243 11.29 -7.47 -31.15
N ASN A 244 12.09 -6.81 -30.32
CA ASN A 244 11.75 -5.47 -29.81
C ASN A 244 12.09 -4.37 -30.85
N SER A 245 11.75 -3.11 -30.55
CA SER A 245 11.97 -1.95 -31.42
C SER A 245 13.45 -1.72 -31.78
N SER A 246 14.37 -2.17 -30.95
CA SER A 246 15.81 -2.12 -31.23
C SER A 246 16.32 -3.32 -32.04
N GLY A 247 15.43 -4.19 -32.54
CA GLY A 247 15.79 -5.36 -33.35
C GLY A 247 16.36 -6.53 -32.55
N LYS A 248 16.27 -6.52 -31.22
CA LYS A 248 16.81 -7.56 -30.34
C LYS A 248 15.74 -8.62 -30.03
N GLU A 249 16.12 -9.90 -30.11
CA GLU A 249 15.26 -10.98 -29.65
C GLU A 249 15.12 -10.92 -28.11
N VAL A 250 13.90 -10.93 -27.62
CA VAL A 250 13.51 -10.93 -26.21
C VAL A 250 12.48 -12.01 -25.94
N ASN A 251 12.35 -12.43 -24.68
CA ASN A 251 11.26 -13.31 -24.24
C ASN A 251 10.08 -12.44 -23.80
N ARG A 252 8.98 -12.50 -24.55
CA ARG A 252 7.71 -11.87 -24.20
C ARG A 252 6.89 -12.82 -23.34
N LYS A 253 6.49 -12.41 -22.14
CA LYS A 253 5.64 -13.20 -21.28
C LYS A 253 4.18 -13.17 -21.74
N ILE A 254 3.49 -14.29 -21.61
CA ILE A 254 2.10 -14.49 -22.01
C ILE A 254 1.25 -14.57 -20.76
N ARG A 255 0.13 -13.86 -20.76
CA ARG A 255 -0.79 -13.72 -19.62
C ARG A 255 -2.07 -14.53 -19.82
N ASP A 256 -2.00 -15.81 -19.98
CA ASP A 256 -3.20 -16.62 -20.24
C ASP A 256 -4.02 -16.92 -18.97
N GLU A 257 -3.42 -16.76 -17.76
CA GLU A 257 -3.98 -17.30 -16.51
C GLU A 257 -4.79 -16.29 -15.68
N VAL A 258 -4.78 -15.00 -16.04
CA VAL A 258 -5.40 -13.91 -15.25
C VAL A 258 -6.91 -13.90 -15.37
N ARG A 259 -7.44 -14.41 -16.48
CA ARG A 259 -8.85 -14.27 -16.87
C ARG A 259 -9.81 -15.17 -16.10
N HIS A 260 -9.30 -15.92 -15.12
CA HIS A 260 -10.07 -16.94 -14.40
C HIS A 260 -10.20 -16.69 -12.89
N ILE A 261 -9.74 -15.53 -12.37
CA ILE A 261 -9.88 -15.20 -10.95
C ILE A 261 -11.36 -14.95 -10.64
N SER A 262 -11.87 -15.66 -9.64
CA SER A 262 -13.29 -15.62 -9.27
C SER A 262 -13.47 -15.44 -7.76
N VAL A 263 -14.58 -14.83 -7.36
CA VAL A 263 -15.04 -14.80 -5.95
C VAL A 263 -15.32 -16.22 -5.40
N ASN A 264 -15.42 -17.22 -6.28
CA ASN A 264 -15.61 -18.62 -5.89
C ASN A 264 -14.30 -19.36 -5.57
N ASP A 265 -13.14 -18.76 -5.89
CA ASP A 265 -11.83 -19.34 -5.58
C ASP A 265 -11.62 -19.42 -4.08
N ASP A 266 -11.05 -20.53 -3.61
CA ASP A 266 -10.83 -20.74 -2.18
C ASP A 266 -9.86 -19.73 -1.59
N PHE A 267 -8.80 -19.37 -2.33
CA PHE A 267 -7.85 -18.35 -1.88
C PHE A 267 -8.52 -16.98 -1.69
N PHE A 268 -9.49 -16.59 -2.54
CA PHE A 268 -10.23 -15.35 -2.39
C PHE A 268 -11.08 -15.36 -1.13
N LYS A 269 -11.85 -16.44 -0.91
CA LYS A 269 -12.69 -16.60 0.28
C LYS A 269 -11.86 -16.59 1.57
N GLU A 270 -10.72 -17.30 1.58
CA GLU A 270 -9.83 -17.32 2.75
C GLU A 270 -9.18 -15.96 2.97
N ALA A 271 -8.77 -15.22 1.91
CA ALA A 271 -8.26 -13.86 2.04
C ALA A 271 -9.30 -12.93 2.68
N VAL A 272 -10.55 -12.97 2.21
CA VAL A 272 -11.66 -12.20 2.83
C VAL A 272 -11.84 -12.58 4.29
N LYS A 273 -11.79 -13.86 4.63
CA LYS A 273 -11.97 -14.37 6.00
C LYS A 273 -10.90 -13.88 6.97
N THR A 274 -9.65 -13.63 6.52
CA THR A 274 -8.60 -13.08 7.39
C THR A 274 -8.94 -11.71 7.96
N TRP A 275 -9.87 -10.98 7.36
CA TRP A 275 -10.29 -9.65 7.80
C TRP A 275 -11.36 -9.67 8.91
N GLY A 276 -11.89 -10.84 9.25
CA GLY A 276 -12.94 -10.97 10.27
C GLY A 276 -14.16 -10.13 9.94
N ASN A 277 -14.51 -9.18 10.79
CA ASN A 277 -15.67 -8.30 10.58
C ASN A 277 -15.34 -7.00 9.82
N ILE A 278 -14.06 -6.78 9.50
CA ILE A 278 -13.63 -5.59 8.74
C ILE A 278 -13.77 -5.88 7.25
N ARG A 279 -14.24 -4.89 6.50
CA ARG A 279 -14.28 -5.00 5.04
C ARG A 279 -12.85 -5.01 4.50
N PRO A 280 -12.46 -6.00 3.68
CA PRO A 280 -11.12 -6.07 3.09
C PRO A 280 -10.76 -4.82 2.29
N LEU A 281 -9.46 -4.51 2.24
CA LEU A 281 -8.87 -3.57 1.31
C LEU A 281 -7.83 -4.33 0.50
N PHE A 282 -8.15 -4.61 -0.75
CA PHE A 282 -7.33 -5.35 -1.70
C PHE A 282 -6.71 -4.41 -2.72
N HIS A 283 -5.76 -4.89 -3.52
CA HIS A 283 -5.12 -4.09 -4.55
C HIS A 283 -5.51 -4.55 -5.94
N LYS A 284 -5.56 -3.59 -6.86
CA LYS A 284 -5.81 -3.82 -8.27
C LYS A 284 -4.98 -2.87 -9.11
N SER A 285 -4.22 -3.45 -10.02
CA SER A 285 -3.54 -2.75 -11.10
C SER A 285 -3.52 -3.62 -12.36
N GLN A 286 -2.80 -3.21 -13.38
CA GLN A 286 -2.52 -4.04 -14.56
C GLN A 286 -1.14 -3.67 -15.13
N SER A 287 -0.57 -4.55 -15.93
CA SER A 287 0.60 -4.21 -16.73
C SER A 287 0.19 -3.41 -17.97
N PHE A 288 1.18 -2.87 -18.67
CA PHE A 288 0.98 -2.32 -20.00
C PHE A 288 0.39 -3.35 -20.98
N PRO A 289 -0.30 -2.93 -22.06
CA PRO A 289 -0.78 -3.83 -23.10
C PRO A 289 0.33 -4.73 -23.65
N SER A 290 -0.01 -5.94 -24.07
CA SER A 290 0.98 -6.93 -24.54
C SER A 290 1.68 -6.56 -25.84
N ASP A 291 1.16 -5.62 -26.61
CA ASP A 291 1.77 -5.02 -27.80
C ASP A 291 2.71 -3.84 -27.48
N ASN A 292 2.78 -3.42 -26.21
CA ASN A 292 3.66 -2.36 -25.75
C ASN A 292 5.00 -2.96 -25.30
N GLU A 293 6.13 -2.37 -25.76
CA GLU A 293 7.47 -2.81 -25.37
C GLU A 293 7.74 -2.70 -23.86
N ASP A 294 7.14 -1.74 -23.17
CA ASP A 294 7.26 -1.63 -21.70
C ASP A 294 6.74 -2.88 -21.00
N TYR A 295 5.69 -3.53 -21.54
CA TYR A 295 5.24 -4.84 -21.05
C TYR A 295 6.30 -5.93 -21.25
N TRP A 296 6.97 -5.96 -22.40
CA TRP A 296 7.97 -7.00 -22.66
C TRP A 296 9.20 -6.86 -21.77
N MET A 297 9.61 -5.61 -21.52
CA MET A 297 10.78 -5.30 -20.69
C MET A 297 10.50 -5.43 -19.19
N LYS A 298 9.26 -5.08 -18.77
CA LYS A 298 8.86 -5.05 -17.37
C LYS A 298 7.41 -5.55 -17.21
N PRO A 299 7.16 -6.85 -17.44
CA PRO A 299 5.80 -7.39 -17.47
C PRO A 299 5.04 -7.25 -16.14
N ASN A 300 5.76 -7.09 -15.03
CA ASN A 300 5.18 -6.90 -13.71
C ASN A 300 4.97 -5.41 -13.36
N ALA A 301 5.47 -4.47 -14.17
CA ALA A 301 5.31 -3.06 -13.86
C ALA A 301 3.85 -2.63 -14.04
N HIS A 302 3.36 -1.84 -13.09
CA HIS A 302 2.05 -1.19 -13.21
C HIS A 302 2.02 -0.25 -14.39
N SER A 303 0.95 -0.29 -15.17
CA SER A 303 0.69 0.65 -16.26
C SER A 303 0.40 2.05 -15.74
N ASP A 304 0.49 3.02 -16.63
CA ASP A 304 0.11 4.41 -16.35
C ASP A 304 -1.41 4.61 -16.36
N MET A 305 -2.11 3.89 -17.21
CA MET A 305 -3.57 3.94 -17.41
C MET A 305 -4.17 2.52 -17.31
N TYR A 306 -5.49 2.43 -17.29
CA TYR A 306 -6.23 1.17 -17.43
C TYR A 306 -6.59 0.94 -18.89
N TYR A 307 -5.90 -0.01 -19.53
CA TYR A 307 -6.00 -0.30 -20.96
C TYR A 307 -6.90 -1.49 -21.30
N ASP A 308 -7.10 -2.38 -20.33
CA ASP A 308 -7.80 -3.65 -20.53
C ASP A 308 -9.06 -3.68 -19.66
N GLU A 309 -10.21 -3.38 -20.29
CA GLU A 309 -11.50 -3.35 -19.61
C GLU A 309 -11.91 -4.73 -19.09
N GLU A 310 -11.57 -5.82 -19.80
CA GLU A 310 -11.86 -7.18 -19.34
C GLU A 310 -11.12 -7.49 -18.04
N LEU A 311 -9.82 -7.16 -17.97
CA LEU A 311 -9.03 -7.33 -16.74
C LEU A 311 -9.57 -6.47 -15.58
N MET A 312 -10.01 -5.25 -15.88
CA MET A 312 -10.59 -4.39 -14.85
C MET A 312 -11.94 -4.92 -14.37
N SER A 313 -12.74 -5.49 -15.25
CA SER A 313 -14.05 -6.05 -14.92
C SER A 313 -13.99 -7.26 -13.99
N LEU A 314 -12.85 -7.97 -13.93
CA LEU A 314 -12.66 -9.08 -12.98
C LEU A 314 -12.83 -8.66 -11.51
N ALA A 315 -12.54 -7.42 -11.16
CA ALA A 315 -12.73 -6.92 -9.81
C ALA A 315 -14.19 -6.58 -9.48
N ILE A 316 -15.07 -6.43 -10.48
CA ILE A 316 -16.46 -6.00 -10.26
C ILE A 316 -17.24 -6.94 -9.32
N PRO A 317 -17.25 -8.28 -9.52
CA PRO A 317 -17.90 -9.18 -8.58
C PRO A 317 -17.26 -9.16 -7.18
N MET A 318 -15.96 -8.84 -7.08
CA MET A 318 -15.23 -8.79 -5.83
C MET A 318 -15.56 -7.54 -5.00
N LEU A 319 -16.10 -6.49 -5.64
CA LEU A 319 -16.58 -5.27 -4.96
C LEU A 319 -17.74 -5.53 -3.99
N GLU A 320 -18.41 -6.65 -4.10
CA GLU A 320 -19.38 -7.09 -3.09
C GLU A 320 -18.70 -7.38 -1.73
N TYR A 321 -17.45 -7.87 -1.77
CA TYR A 321 -16.73 -8.38 -0.60
C TYR A 321 -15.63 -7.44 -0.10
N ALA A 322 -15.05 -6.60 -0.95
CA ALA A 322 -13.85 -5.81 -0.65
C ALA A 322 -13.90 -4.42 -1.26
N ASP A 323 -13.15 -3.48 -0.67
CA ASP A 323 -12.70 -2.25 -1.29
C ASP A 323 -11.38 -2.50 -2.05
N PHE A 324 -11.05 -1.66 -3.02
CA PHE A 324 -9.82 -1.81 -3.79
C PHE A 324 -8.98 -0.53 -3.81
N GLU A 325 -7.68 -0.67 -3.57
CA GLU A 325 -6.70 0.32 -3.96
C GLU A 325 -6.33 0.14 -5.43
N VAL A 326 -6.48 1.22 -6.18
CA VAL A 326 -6.28 1.25 -7.63
C VAL A 326 -4.93 1.87 -7.93
N GLU A 327 -3.98 1.06 -8.42
CA GLU A 327 -2.57 1.43 -8.48
C GLU A 327 -2.09 1.71 -9.91
N ALA A 328 -2.73 2.62 -10.63
CA ALA A 328 -2.19 3.16 -11.87
C ALA A 328 -1.19 4.30 -11.60
N LYS A 329 -0.17 4.47 -12.45
CA LYS A 329 0.84 5.53 -12.27
C LYS A 329 0.24 6.92 -12.41
N ASN A 330 -0.74 7.12 -13.31
CA ASN A 330 -1.41 8.40 -13.52
C ASN A 330 -2.52 8.70 -12.50
N LYS A 331 -2.67 7.85 -11.47
CA LYS A 331 -3.54 8.08 -10.31
C LYS A 331 -4.99 8.42 -10.73
N GLU A 332 -5.50 9.59 -10.28
CA GLU A 332 -6.88 10.05 -10.51
C GLU A 332 -7.22 10.36 -11.97
N VAL A 333 -6.24 10.39 -12.87
CA VAL A 333 -6.45 10.61 -14.31
C VAL A 333 -6.36 9.32 -15.11
N ALA A 334 -6.10 8.17 -14.47
CA ALA A 334 -6.10 6.86 -15.08
C ALA A 334 -7.53 6.32 -15.17
#